data_b4eb9f47f008f98bc63cf3cdd5dbb46b
#
_entry.id   b4eb9f47f008f98bc63cf3cdd5dbb46b
#
_cell.length_a   1.000
_cell.length_b   1.000
_cell.length_c   1.000
_cell.angle_alpha   90.00
_cell.angle_beta   90.00
_cell.angle_gamma   90.00
#
_symmetry.space_group_name_H-M   'P 1'
#
loop_
_entity.id
_entity.type
_entity.pdbx_description
1 polymer ?
#
loop_
_entity_poly.entity_id
_entity_poly.type
_entity_poly.pdbx_seq_one_letter_code
_entity_poly.pdbx_strand_id
1 'polypeptide(L)'
;MGRVDAQPSAGLEAERAVLGAMLIDESIVSQVLAEVDERDFTSTANRLIFQAAREVFREGGHADAITINAKLGYASGSPQQQQLIDLMEVTPTSASWREYAQLMREQAALGRIRALSAQINGAATLDDVRPLLSELQAQMTSRRGVKVVPMLELLQDFSARHASGAAADYVGFGLDVLDHNSFIRRGDVVVLGGYPSDGKTALALMMAYHMAKTLKVGFFSLETSAGKIGDRIVTQGMNIDFDAIKRSRLTDRDWGAFAVCSEDAAKRRLDVIQASGMTAGDIMAESITYGYEVIFVDYVQLVVPEGNPRDLRSEQMSTVSRALHTFAQSRGVLVVELAQLSRPERGAWRAPDMHDLKETGQFEQDADLIVMVYRPDPKQNYSQEKCRVIQIAKSKEGRRGKGVFAFDGRHQTFAPYTRDDEKGRKEKTDGEAPGQMALEEVPEAENAPF
;
A
#
# COMPACT_ATOMS: atom_id res chain seq x y z
N MET A 1 56.23 -13.86 12.78
CA MET A 1 55.28 -13.76 11.65
C MET A 1 54.01 -13.09 12.19
N GLY A 2 53.98 -11.75 12.08
CA GLY A 2 52.90 -10.94 12.64
C GLY A 2 51.59 -11.15 11.85
N ARG A 3 50.49 -11.37 12.56
CA ARG A 3 49.14 -11.20 12.00
C ARG A 3 48.99 -9.73 11.62
N VAL A 4 48.92 -9.45 10.32
CA VAL A 4 48.43 -8.19 9.81
C VAL A 4 46.93 -8.22 10.08
N ASP A 5 46.47 -7.50 11.09
CA ASP A 5 45.06 -7.22 11.30
C ASP A 5 44.61 -6.44 10.07
N ALA A 6 43.89 -7.13 9.16
CA ALA A 6 43.27 -6.50 8.03
C ALA A 6 42.23 -5.52 8.59
N GLN A 7 42.43 -4.21 8.36
CA GLN A 7 41.44 -3.19 8.69
C GLN A 7 40.11 -3.60 8.06
N PRO A 8 39.02 -3.56 8.82
CA PRO A 8 37.71 -3.87 8.26
C PRO A 8 37.40 -2.97 7.05
N SER A 9 36.85 -3.55 6.00
CA SER A 9 36.50 -2.75 4.81
C SER A 9 35.48 -1.68 5.18
N ALA A 10 35.54 -0.50 4.54
CA ALA A 10 34.61 0.60 4.78
C ALA A 10 33.13 0.15 4.66
N GLY A 11 32.84 -0.86 3.85
CA GLY A 11 31.52 -1.47 3.74
C GLY A 11 31.10 -2.21 5.00
N LEU A 12 32.00 -2.98 5.61
CA LEU A 12 31.72 -3.71 6.85
C LEU A 12 31.51 -2.75 8.03
N GLU A 13 32.25 -1.65 8.08
CA GLU A 13 32.06 -0.59 9.08
C GLU A 13 30.72 0.11 8.89
N ALA A 14 30.31 0.37 7.65
CA ALA A 14 29.01 0.96 7.35
C ALA A 14 27.86 0.01 7.72
N GLU A 15 27.96 -1.30 7.44
CA GLU A 15 26.98 -2.28 7.92
C GLU A 15 26.82 -2.25 9.44
N ARG A 16 27.92 -2.20 10.16
CA ARG A 16 27.95 -2.13 11.62
C ARG A 16 27.31 -0.84 12.13
N ALA A 17 27.61 0.28 11.48
CA ALA A 17 27.04 1.58 11.84
C ALA A 17 25.52 1.65 11.60
N VAL A 18 25.00 1.06 10.52
CA VAL A 18 23.54 0.98 10.27
C VAL A 18 22.86 0.12 11.35
N LEU A 19 23.39 -1.05 11.65
CA LEU A 19 22.84 -1.92 12.71
C LEU A 19 22.93 -1.27 14.09
N GLY A 20 24.07 -0.66 14.41
CA GLY A 20 24.23 0.05 15.67
C GLY A 20 23.26 1.22 15.80
N ALA A 21 23.01 1.97 14.71
CA ALA A 21 22.02 3.02 14.69
C ALA A 21 20.60 2.50 15.01
N MET A 22 20.20 1.34 14.45
CA MET A 22 18.94 0.69 14.78
C MET A 22 18.84 0.26 16.26
N LEU A 23 19.97 -0.22 16.83
CA LEU A 23 20.01 -0.69 18.23
C LEU A 23 19.97 0.43 19.27
N ILE A 24 20.44 1.64 18.92
CA ILE A 24 20.49 2.80 19.83
C ILE A 24 19.30 3.75 19.68
N ASP A 25 18.57 3.69 18.55
CA ASP A 25 17.46 4.60 18.26
C ASP A 25 16.30 3.85 17.60
N GLU A 26 15.30 3.54 18.42
CA GLU A 26 14.11 2.83 17.98
C GLU A 26 13.31 3.59 16.92
N SER A 27 13.36 4.92 16.95
CA SER A 27 12.56 5.76 16.04
C SER A 27 12.94 5.61 14.56
N ILE A 28 14.15 5.12 14.27
CA ILE A 28 14.62 4.93 12.90
C ILE A 28 14.47 3.48 12.41
N VAL A 29 14.13 2.53 13.28
CA VAL A 29 14.06 1.10 12.92
C VAL A 29 13.13 0.88 11.72
N SER A 30 11.93 1.44 11.76
CA SER A 30 10.97 1.36 10.67
C SER A 30 11.53 1.90 9.35
N GLN A 31 12.23 3.03 9.42
CA GLN A 31 12.82 3.68 8.24
C GLN A 31 13.98 2.85 7.66
N VAL A 32 14.84 2.32 8.50
CA VAL A 32 15.94 1.44 8.07
C VAL A 32 15.37 0.17 7.42
N LEU A 33 14.35 -0.45 8.03
CA LEU A 33 13.70 -1.64 7.47
C LEU A 33 13.01 -1.38 6.12
N ALA A 34 12.56 -0.14 5.88
CA ALA A 34 11.98 0.28 4.60
C ALA A 34 13.03 0.54 3.51
N GLU A 35 14.22 1.06 3.88
CA GLU A 35 15.23 1.51 2.92
C GLU A 35 16.36 0.50 2.70
N VAL A 36 16.62 -0.42 3.63
CA VAL A 36 17.72 -1.38 3.60
C VAL A 36 17.22 -2.80 3.34
N ASP A 37 17.89 -3.52 2.45
CA ASP A 37 17.58 -4.91 2.10
C ASP A 37 18.66 -5.87 2.66
N GLU A 38 18.28 -7.12 2.91
CA GLU A 38 19.22 -8.18 3.37
C GLU A 38 20.40 -8.36 2.43
N ARG A 39 20.19 -8.12 1.13
CA ARG A 39 21.23 -8.22 0.09
C ARG A 39 22.27 -7.13 0.17
N ASP A 40 22.01 -6.08 0.95
CA ASP A 40 22.96 -4.98 1.16
C ASP A 40 24.03 -5.34 2.18
N PHE A 41 23.83 -6.42 2.95
CA PHE A 41 24.82 -6.94 3.91
C PHE A 41 25.73 -7.97 3.26
N THR A 42 27.03 -7.72 3.31
CA THR A 42 28.07 -8.65 2.87
C THR A 42 28.45 -9.64 3.99
N SER A 43 28.38 -9.19 5.24
CA SER A 43 28.59 -10.03 6.42
C SER A 43 27.37 -10.88 6.73
N THR A 44 27.55 -12.23 6.78
CA THR A 44 26.48 -13.14 7.18
C THR A 44 25.98 -12.88 8.61
N ALA A 45 26.90 -12.55 9.53
CA ALA A 45 26.55 -12.25 10.91
C ALA A 45 25.67 -10.98 11.00
N ASN A 46 26.03 -9.90 10.30
CA ASN A 46 25.28 -8.66 10.26
C ASN A 46 23.89 -8.87 9.59
N ARG A 47 23.84 -9.68 8.54
CA ARG A 47 22.59 -10.05 7.88
C ARG A 47 21.62 -10.77 8.83
N LEU A 48 22.13 -11.72 9.62
CA LEU A 48 21.31 -12.43 10.62
C LEU A 48 20.78 -11.48 11.70
N ILE A 49 21.59 -10.52 12.15
CA ILE A 49 21.15 -9.50 13.12
C ILE A 49 20.04 -8.65 12.51
N PHE A 50 20.19 -8.21 11.26
CA PHE A 50 19.15 -7.44 10.56
C PHE A 50 17.85 -8.25 10.37
N GLN A 51 17.93 -9.52 10.01
CA GLN A 51 16.78 -10.40 9.90
C GLN A 51 16.07 -10.56 11.24
N ALA A 52 16.81 -10.79 12.33
CA ALA A 52 16.24 -10.90 13.66
C ALA A 52 15.58 -9.58 14.12
N ALA A 53 16.19 -8.43 13.83
CA ALA A 53 15.59 -7.11 14.12
C ALA A 53 14.26 -6.93 13.39
N ARG A 54 14.19 -7.32 12.12
CA ARG A 54 12.96 -7.28 11.31
C ARG A 54 11.88 -8.22 11.85
N GLU A 55 12.26 -9.43 12.29
CA GLU A 55 11.31 -10.36 12.90
C GLU A 55 10.77 -9.85 14.24
N VAL A 56 11.63 -9.32 15.11
CA VAL A 56 11.23 -8.71 16.39
C VAL A 56 10.27 -7.55 16.15
N PHE A 57 10.62 -6.65 15.23
CA PHE A 57 9.74 -5.53 14.86
C PHE A 57 8.38 -6.00 14.32
N ARG A 58 8.37 -7.03 13.47
CA ARG A 58 7.16 -7.62 12.91
C ARG A 58 6.26 -8.28 13.98
N GLU A 59 6.84 -8.79 15.04
CA GLU A 59 6.12 -9.35 16.20
C GLU A 59 5.62 -8.27 17.16
N GLY A 60 5.84 -6.99 16.84
CA GLY A 60 5.44 -5.85 17.68
C GLY A 60 6.37 -5.60 18.86
N GLY A 61 7.57 -6.19 18.84
CA GLY A 61 8.61 -5.99 19.86
C GLY A 61 9.55 -4.83 19.53
N HIS A 62 10.29 -4.38 20.53
CA HIS A 62 11.35 -3.40 20.37
C HIS A 62 12.63 -4.08 19.85
N ALA A 63 13.18 -3.60 18.73
CA ALA A 63 14.37 -4.16 18.09
C ALA A 63 15.65 -3.66 18.78
N ASP A 64 15.80 -3.96 20.07
CA ASP A 64 17.00 -3.67 20.87
C ASP A 64 17.96 -4.87 20.97
N ALA A 65 19.13 -4.65 21.53
CA ALA A 65 20.17 -5.68 21.66
C ALA A 65 19.72 -6.89 22.48
N ILE A 66 18.80 -6.71 23.45
CA ILE A 66 18.33 -7.78 24.33
C ILE A 66 17.34 -8.66 23.58
N THR A 67 16.36 -8.06 22.93
CA THR A 67 15.29 -8.76 22.18
C THR A 67 15.87 -9.49 20.96
N ILE A 68 16.79 -8.84 20.24
CA ILE A 68 17.50 -9.46 19.12
C ILE A 68 18.38 -10.62 19.60
N ASN A 69 19.10 -10.46 20.72
CA ASN A 69 19.89 -11.55 21.30
C ASN A 69 19.01 -12.76 21.68
N ALA A 70 17.86 -12.50 22.29
CA ALA A 70 16.89 -13.54 22.64
C ALA A 70 16.37 -14.27 21.38
N LYS A 71 16.08 -13.53 20.31
CA LYS A 71 15.60 -14.07 19.02
C LYS A 71 16.66 -14.94 18.34
N LEU A 72 17.93 -14.53 18.39
CA LEU A 72 19.06 -15.27 17.81
C LEU A 72 19.54 -16.45 18.68
N GLY A 73 19.11 -16.50 19.95
CA GLY A 73 19.48 -17.58 20.87
C GLY A 73 20.95 -17.58 21.25
N TYR A 74 21.64 -16.45 21.23
CA TYR A 74 23.06 -16.38 21.60
C TYR A 74 23.25 -16.57 23.11
N ALA A 75 24.23 -17.40 23.45
CA ALA A 75 24.56 -17.67 24.86
C ALA A 75 25.12 -16.42 25.54
N SER A 76 24.80 -16.26 26.82
CA SER A 76 25.34 -15.17 27.64
C SER A 76 26.87 -15.20 27.69
N GLY A 77 27.49 -14.06 27.42
CA GLY A 77 28.97 -13.94 27.36
C GLY A 77 29.59 -14.52 26.09
N SER A 78 28.81 -14.94 25.11
CA SER A 78 29.34 -15.42 23.82
C SER A 78 29.95 -14.28 22.98
N PRO A 79 30.89 -14.58 22.07
CA PRO A 79 31.38 -13.56 21.12
C PRO A 79 30.30 -12.93 20.25
N GLN A 80 29.24 -13.67 19.96
CA GLN A 80 28.10 -13.19 19.18
C GLN A 80 27.27 -12.17 19.97
N GLN A 81 27.05 -12.40 21.26
CA GLN A 81 26.40 -11.40 22.13
C GLN A 81 27.28 -10.15 22.27
N GLN A 82 28.60 -10.33 22.45
CA GLN A 82 29.53 -9.20 22.51
C GLN A 82 29.47 -8.36 21.21
N GLN A 83 29.32 -9.01 20.06
CA GLN A 83 29.17 -8.30 18.78
C GLN A 83 27.96 -7.33 18.76
N LEU A 84 26.82 -7.70 19.38
CA LEU A 84 25.67 -6.80 19.48
C LEU A 84 25.99 -5.55 20.33
N ILE A 85 26.74 -5.72 21.40
CA ILE A 85 27.18 -4.61 22.25
C ILE A 85 28.19 -3.73 21.50
N ASP A 86 29.14 -4.34 20.82
CA ASP A 86 30.17 -3.63 20.04
C ASP A 86 29.54 -2.78 18.90
N LEU A 87 28.39 -3.23 18.31
CA LEU A 87 27.65 -2.45 17.30
C LEU A 87 27.14 -1.12 17.87
N MET A 88 26.64 -1.13 19.10
CA MET A 88 26.17 0.08 19.76
C MET A 88 27.32 1.03 20.12
N GLU A 89 28.47 0.49 20.56
CA GLU A 89 29.64 1.29 20.96
C GLU A 89 30.33 1.95 19.76
N VAL A 90 30.36 1.28 18.60
CA VAL A 90 31.02 1.78 17.37
C VAL A 90 30.21 2.86 16.68
N THR A 91 28.91 2.98 16.97
CA THR A 91 28.01 3.90 16.27
C THR A 91 27.89 5.22 17.03
N PRO A 92 28.46 6.35 16.52
CA PRO A 92 28.49 7.63 17.25
C PRO A 92 27.12 8.29 17.34
N THR A 93 26.26 8.09 16.33
CA THR A 93 24.94 8.73 16.20
C THR A 93 24.04 7.95 15.24
N SER A 94 22.74 7.97 15.52
CA SER A 94 21.71 7.45 14.59
C SER A 94 21.43 8.40 13.43
N ALA A 95 21.76 9.69 13.54
CA ALA A 95 21.39 10.71 12.56
C ALA A 95 21.95 10.46 11.15
N SER A 96 23.14 9.87 11.03
CA SER A 96 23.82 9.60 9.74
C SER A 96 23.57 8.20 9.17
N TRP A 97 22.59 7.47 9.66
CA TRP A 97 22.35 6.11 9.21
C TRP A 97 22.12 5.99 7.69
N ARG A 98 21.51 7.00 7.05
CA ARG A 98 21.28 7.01 5.60
C ARG A 98 22.56 7.07 4.80
N GLU A 99 23.54 7.84 5.26
CA GLU A 99 24.88 7.91 4.65
C GLU A 99 25.59 6.57 4.77
N TYR A 100 25.53 5.92 5.94
CA TYR A 100 26.06 4.60 6.14
C TYR A 100 25.36 3.54 5.29
N ALA A 101 24.03 3.59 5.18
CA ALA A 101 23.26 2.69 4.33
C ALA A 101 23.61 2.87 2.84
N GLN A 102 23.88 4.10 2.39
CA GLN A 102 24.32 4.34 1.03
C GLN A 102 25.71 3.74 0.78
N LEU A 103 26.67 3.99 1.69
CA LEU A 103 28.02 3.44 1.59
C LEU A 103 28.01 1.90 1.60
N MET A 104 27.23 1.30 2.48
CA MET A 104 27.04 -0.15 2.58
C MET A 104 26.53 -0.72 1.23
N ARG A 105 25.48 -0.13 0.65
CA ARG A 105 24.89 -0.55 -0.64
C ARG A 105 25.89 -0.45 -1.78
N GLU A 106 26.66 0.64 -1.84
CA GLU A 106 27.72 0.81 -2.87
C GLU A 106 28.80 -0.27 -2.75
N GLN A 107 29.25 -0.56 -1.53
CA GLN A 107 30.27 -1.60 -1.31
C GLN A 107 29.73 -3.01 -1.59
N ALA A 108 28.49 -3.31 -1.21
CA ALA A 108 27.84 -4.57 -1.54
C ALA A 108 27.67 -4.75 -3.05
N ALA A 109 27.27 -3.71 -3.77
CA ALA A 109 27.19 -3.73 -5.23
C ALA A 109 28.56 -3.99 -5.88
N LEU A 110 29.61 -3.30 -5.43
CA LEU A 110 30.96 -3.52 -5.89
C LEU A 110 31.45 -4.95 -5.61
N GLY A 111 31.10 -5.51 -4.45
CA GLY A 111 31.38 -6.90 -4.11
C GLY A 111 30.72 -7.88 -5.09
N ARG A 112 29.44 -7.68 -5.39
CA ARG A 112 28.70 -8.49 -6.39
C ARG A 112 29.30 -8.37 -7.78
N ILE A 113 29.63 -7.17 -8.22
CA ILE A 113 30.29 -6.93 -9.53
C ILE A 113 31.61 -7.67 -9.62
N ARG A 114 32.45 -7.65 -8.57
CA ARG A 114 33.72 -8.40 -8.53
C ARG A 114 33.50 -9.90 -8.58
N ALA A 115 32.48 -10.42 -7.88
CA ALA A 115 32.13 -11.83 -7.90
C ALA A 115 31.68 -12.27 -9.30
N LEU A 116 30.79 -11.50 -9.95
CA LEU A 116 30.35 -11.75 -11.33
C LEU A 116 31.51 -11.69 -12.32
N SER A 117 32.42 -10.71 -12.18
CA SER A 117 33.61 -10.62 -13.02
C SER A 117 34.53 -11.84 -12.87
N ALA A 118 34.65 -12.36 -11.66
CA ALA A 118 35.44 -13.60 -11.43
C ALA A 118 34.77 -14.83 -12.08
N GLN A 119 33.44 -14.92 -12.04
CA GLN A 119 32.68 -15.98 -12.72
C GLN A 119 32.80 -15.87 -14.26
N ILE A 120 32.75 -14.67 -14.81
CA ILE A 120 32.96 -14.42 -16.25
C ILE A 120 34.37 -14.88 -16.67
N ASN A 121 35.39 -14.58 -15.87
CA ASN A 121 36.78 -15.04 -16.14
C ASN A 121 36.94 -16.57 -16.06
N GLY A 122 36.11 -17.26 -15.28
CA GLY A 122 36.08 -18.71 -15.16
C GLY A 122 35.18 -19.45 -16.14
N ALA A 123 34.37 -18.73 -16.93
CA ALA A 123 33.42 -19.33 -17.85
C ALA A 123 34.13 -20.00 -19.03
N ALA A 124 33.64 -21.19 -19.42
CA ALA A 124 34.23 -21.98 -20.49
C ALA A 124 33.65 -21.64 -21.86
N THR A 125 32.42 -21.13 -21.94
CA THR A 125 31.70 -20.84 -23.20
C THR A 125 31.07 -19.45 -23.18
N LEU A 126 30.80 -18.91 -24.40
CA LEU A 126 30.09 -17.63 -24.56
C LEU A 126 28.64 -17.70 -24.02
N ASP A 127 28.03 -18.88 -24.07
CA ASP A 127 26.66 -19.06 -23.56
C ASP A 127 26.62 -18.99 -22.04
N ASP A 128 27.69 -19.41 -21.34
CA ASP A 128 27.81 -19.22 -19.88
C ASP A 128 28.05 -17.75 -19.53
N VAL A 129 28.69 -16.98 -20.40
CA VAL A 129 29.02 -15.55 -20.16
C VAL A 129 27.80 -14.64 -20.33
N ARG A 130 26.90 -14.92 -21.29
CA ARG A 130 25.75 -14.06 -21.59
C ARG A 130 24.84 -13.73 -20.40
N PRO A 131 24.39 -14.72 -19.58
CA PRO A 131 23.58 -14.42 -18.41
C PRO A 131 24.35 -13.62 -17.37
N LEU A 132 25.64 -13.88 -17.18
CA LEU A 132 26.49 -13.15 -16.24
C LEU A 132 26.69 -11.68 -16.65
N LEU A 133 26.81 -11.41 -17.96
CA LEU A 133 26.87 -10.04 -18.48
C LEU A 133 25.54 -9.29 -18.28
N SER A 134 24.41 -9.96 -18.47
CA SER A 134 23.08 -9.36 -18.22
C SER A 134 22.92 -9.01 -16.75
N GLU A 135 23.36 -9.88 -15.85
CA GLU A 135 23.34 -9.64 -14.41
C GLU A 135 24.31 -8.52 -13.99
N LEU A 136 25.50 -8.48 -14.58
CA LEU A 136 26.47 -7.39 -14.37
C LEU A 136 25.91 -6.05 -14.82
N GLN A 137 25.27 -5.98 -15.98
CA GLN A 137 24.61 -4.80 -16.48
C GLN A 137 23.47 -4.35 -15.54
N ALA A 138 22.65 -5.28 -15.04
CA ALA A 138 21.60 -4.99 -14.08
C ALA A 138 22.16 -4.38 -12.78
N GLN A 139 23.27 -4.90 -12.26
CA GLN A 139 23.94 -4.35 -11.06
C GLN A 139 24.51 -2.94 -11.31
N MET A 140 25.06 -2.68 -12.49
CA MET A 140 25.59 -1.36 -12.85
C MET A 140 24.51 -0.32 -13.10
N THR A 141 23.36 -0.73 -13.63
CA THR A 141 22.21 0.14 -13.93
C THR A 141 21.40 0.47 -12.68
N SER A 142 21.57 -0.29 -11.60
CA SER A 142 20.89 -0.13 -10.31
C SER A 142 21.24 1.17 -9.55
N ARG A 143 22.04 2.06 -10.18
CA ARG A 143 22.26 3.40 -9.63
C ARG A 143 20.96 4.22 -9.71
N ARG A 144 20.36 4.50 -8.57
CA ARG A 144 19.19 5.39 -8.37
C ARG A 144 17.82 4.85 -8.80
N GLY A 145 17.59 3.54 -8.78
CA GLY A 145 16.26 3.02 -9.13
C GLY A 145 15.85 3.20 -10.60
N VAL A 146 16.79 3.61 -11.49
CA VAL A 146 16.52 3.70 -12.92
C VAL A 146 16.62 2.30 -13.53
N LYS A 147 15.48 1.72 -13.87
CA LYS A 147 15.40 0.48 -14.63
C LYS A 147 15.30 0.85 -16.12
N VAL A 148 16.36 0.59 -16.88
CA VAL A 148 16.34 0.69 -18.35
C VAL A 148 15.88 -0.65 -18.89
N VAL A 149 14.75 -0.67 -19.60
CA VAL A 149 14.20 -1.88 -20.21
C VAL A 149 14.37 -1.76 -21.72
N PRO A 150 15.17 -2.63 -22.37
CA PRO A 150 15.32 -2.62 -23.81
C PRO A 150 14.00 -2.93 -24.53
N MET A 151 13.80 -2.38 -25.75
CA MET A 151 12.59 -2.61 -26.53
C MET A 151 12.32 -4.11 -26.77
N LEU A 152 13.37 -4.88 -27.01
CA LEU A 152 13.23 -6.33 -27.21
C LEU A 152 12.62 -7.02 -25.97
N GLU A 153 13.06 -6.64 -24.76
CA GLU A 153 12.51 -7.17 -23.52
C GLU A 153 11.02 -6.80 -23.36
N LEU A 154 10.65 -5.55 -23.70
CA LEU A 154 9.25 -5.11 -23.69
C LEU A 154 8.37 -5.91 -24.64
N LEU A 155 8.86 -6.21 -25.85
CA LEU A 155 8.14 -7.01 -26.84
C LEU A 155 8.03 -8.48 -26.41
N GLN A 156 9.06 -9.03 -25.81
CA GLN A 156 9.05 -10.40 -25.28
C GLN A 156 8.06 -10.51 -24.10
N ASP A 157 8.08 -9.55 -23.18
CA ASP A 157 7.15 -9.48 -22.06
C ASP A 157 5.69 -9.30 -22.53
N PHE A 158 5.45 -8.44 -23.53
CA PHE A 158 4.14 -8.30 -24.16
C PHE A 158 3.67 -9.64 -24.76
N SER A 159 4.52 -10.32 -25.50
CA SER A 159 4.21 -11.61 -26.09
C SER A 159 3.90 -12.65 -25.01
N ALA A 160 4.72 -12.74 -23.99
CA ALA A 160 4.52 -13.69 -22.87
C ALA A 160 3.21 -13.46 -22.14
N ARG A 161 2.84 -12.20 -21.88
CA ARG A 161 1.58 -11.85 -21.20
C ARG A 161 0.34 -12.14 -22.05
N HIS A 162 0.42 -12.02 -23.37
CA HIS A 162 -0.75 -12.14 -24.25
C HIS A 162 -0.85 -13.46 -25.00
N ALA A 163 0.25 -14.20 -25.17
CA ALA A 163 0.26 -15.48 -25.89
C ALA A 163 -0.56 -16.58 -25.19
N SER A 164 -0.65 -16.53 -23.88
CA SER A 164 -1.37 -17.52 -23.06
C SER A 164 -2.88 -17.30 -23.03
N GLY A 165 -3.40 -16.16 -23.51
CA GLY A 165 -4.80 -15.76 -23.33
C GLY A 165 -5.19 -15.59 -21.85
N ALA A 166 -4.21 -15.56 -20.93
CA ALA A 166 -4.46 -15.32 -19.52
C ALA A 166 -5.08 -13.93 -19.34
N ALA A 167 -6.01 -13.82 -18.38
CA ALA A 167 -6.56 -12.53 -18.00
C ALA A 167 -5.41 -11.59 -17.57
N ALA A 168 -5.49 -10.33 -18.04
CA ALA A 168 -4.51 -9.33 -17.64
C ALA A 168 -4.49 -9.20 -16.10
N ASP A 169 -3.31 -8.94 -15.55
CA ASP A 169 -3.06 -8.83 -14.09
C ASP A 169 -3.61 -7.48 -13.56
N TYR A 170 -4.91 -7.25 -13.81
CA TYR A 170 -5.63 -6.08 -13.29
C TYR A 170 -6.28 -6.42 -11.94
N VAL A 171 -6.23 -5.44 -11.04
CA VAL A 171 -6.84 -5.58 -9.71
C VAL A 171 -8.31 -5.18 -9.79
N GLY A 172 -9.21 -6.13 -9.50
CA GLY A 172 -10.65 -5.87 -9.43
C GLY A 172 -11.03 -5.24 -8.08
N PHE A 173 -11.89 -4.23 -8.14
CA PHE A 173 -12.43 -3.53 -6.98
C PHE A 173 -13.71 -4.17 -6.42
N GLY A 174 -14.33 -5.07 -7.19
CA GLY A 174 -15.64 -5.66 -6.87
C GLY A 174 -16.81 -4.72 -7.15
N LEU A 175 -16.61 -3.76 -8.04
CA LEU A 175 -17.58 -2.76 -8.46
C LEU A 175 -17.54 -2.64 -9.99
N ASP A 176 -18.60 -3.05 -10.66
CA ASP A 176 -18.64 -3.09 -12.12
C ASP A 176 -18.24 -1.77 -12.79
N VAL A 177 -18.65 -0.64 -12.21
CA VAL A 177 -18.32 0.70 -12.72
C VAL A 177 -16.81 0.96 -12.71
N LEU A 178 -16.07 0.39 -11.75
CA LEU A 178 -14.62 0.51 -11.66
C LEU A 178 -13.94 -0.58 -12.50
N ASP A 179 -14.39 -1.82 -12.35
CA ASP A 179 -13.75 -3.00 -12.94
C ASP A 179 -13.81 -3.01 -14.48
N HIS A 180 -14.88 -2.43 -15.07
CA HIS A 180 -15.00 -2.32 -16.53
C HIS A 180 -14.35 -1.06 -17.12
N ASN A 181 -14.09 -0.03 -16.31
CA ASN A 181 -13.62 1.26 -16.82
C ASN A 181 -12.21 1.65 -16.33
N SER A 182 -11.58 0.87 -15.47
CA SER A 182 -10.21 1.12 -15.01
C SER A 182 -9.33 -0.11 -15.19
N PHE A 183 -8.06 0.12 -15.50
CA PHE A 183 -7.06 -0.91 -15.75
C PHE A 183 -5.93 -0.81 -14.72
N ILE A 184 -6.30 -0.89 -13.44
CA ILE A 184 -5.38 -0.72 -12.31
C ILE A 184 -4.58 -1.98 -12.04
N ARG A 185 -3.30 -1.80 -11.77
CA ARG A 185 -2.34 -2.86 -11.45
C ARG A 185 -1.66 -2.60 -10.11
N ARG A 186 -0.93 -3.58 -9.63
CA ARG A 186 0.00 -3.37 -8.54
C ARG A 186 1.10 -2.43 -9.00
N GLY A 187 1.43 -1.44 -8.17
CA GLY A 187 2.32 -0.35 -8.50
C GLY A 187 1.63 0.98 -8.81
N ASP A 188 0.30 0.95 -8.97
CA ASP A 188 -0.50 2.15 -9.21
C ASP A 188 -0.97 2.79 -7.90
N VAL A 189 -1.41 4.05 -8.01
CA VAL A 189 -2.01 4.82 -6.91
C VAL A 189 -3.44 5.18 -7.25
N VAL A 190 -4.36 4.83 -6.36
CA VAL A 190 -5.79 5.16 -6.44
C VAL A 190 -6.14 6.15 -5.34
N VAL A 191 -6.77 7.26 -5.70
CA VAL A 191 -7.33 8.20 -4.73
C VAL A 191 -8.84 8.02 -4.65
N LEU A 192 -9.36 7.74 -3.45
CA LEU A 192 -10.78 7.66 -3.16
C LEU A 192 -11.22 8.90 -2.38
N GLY A 193 -11.82 9.87 -3.10
CA GLY A 193 -12.33 11.12 -2.55
C GLY A 193 -13.77 11.02 -2.10
N GLY A 194 -14.11 11.70 -1.00
CA GLY A 194 -15.50 11.80 -0.57
C GLY A 194 -15.69 12.81 0.56
N TYR A 195 -16.90 13.39 0.65
CA TYR A 195 -17.25 14.23 1.80
C TYR A 195 -17.40 13.40 3.08
N PRO A 196 -17.30 14.02 4.24
CA PRO A 196 -17.61 13.34 5.50
C PRO A 196 -19.03 12.74 5.46
N SER A 197 -19.17 11.50 5.91
CA SER A 197 -20.42 10.75 5.98
C SER A 197 -21.07 10.35 4.65
N ASP A 198 -20.38 10.49 3.52
CA ASP A 198 -20.87 10.01 2.22
C ASP A 198 -20.54 8.54 1.92
N GLY A 199 -19.87 7.85 2.87
CA GLY A 199 -19.64 6.42 2.78
C GLY A 199 -18.26 6.03 2.24
N LYS A 200 -17.28 6.95 2.18
CA LYS A 200 -15.92 6.71 1.70
C LYS A 200 -15.26 5.48 2.35
N THR A 201 -15.19 5.44 3.69
CA THR A 201 -14.62 4.29 4.43
C THR A 201 -15.42 3.00 4.20
N ALA A 202 -16.75 3.09 4.08
CA ALA A 202 -17.58 1.91 3.78
C ALA A 202 -17.27 1.35 2.40
N LEU A 203 -17.11 2.21 1.39
CA LEU A 203 -16.73 1.82 0.03
C LEU A 203 -15.32 1.22 0.01
N ALA A 204 -14.36 1.85 0.68
CA ALA A 204 -12.99 1.35 0.78
C ALA A 204 -12.92 -0.04 1.44
N LEU A 205 -13.67 -0.26 2.52
CA LEU A 205 -13.71 -1.57 3.18
C LEU A 205 -14.35 -2.65 2.30
N MET A 206 -15.39 -2.30 1.53
CA MET A 206 -15.99 -3.23 0.58
C MET A 206 -14.99 -3.63 -0.52
N MET A 207 -14.23 -2.66 -1.05
CA MET A 207 -13.15 -2.92 -2.01
C MET A 207 -12.03 -3.76 -1.39
N ALA A 208 -11.55 -3.39 -0.19
CA ALA A 208 -10.51 -4.12 0.52
C ALA A 208 -10.92 -5.57 0.81
N TYR A 209 -12.15 -5.78 1.28
CA TYR A 209 -12.70 -7.12 1.54
C TYR A 209 -12.84 -7.95 0.26
N HIS A 210 -13.19 -7.33 -0.87
CA HIS A 210 -13.22 -8.00 -2.17
C HIS A 210 -11.81 -8.43 -2.61
N MET A 211 -10.85 -7.49 -2.61
CA MET A 211 -9.45 -7.75 -3.02
C MET A 211 -8.77 -8.81 -2.14
N ALA A 212 -9.11 -8.86 -0.86
CA ALA A 212 -8.56 -9.81 0.09
C ALA A 212 -8.90 -11.28 -0.21
N LYS A 213 -9.73 -11.57 -1.23
CA LYS A 213 -9.95 -12.94 -1.74
C LYS A 213 -8.68 -13.54 -2.34
N THR A 214 -7.90 -12.71 -3.02
CA THR A 214 -6.74 -13.15 -3.82
C THR A 214 -5.45 -12.45 -3.42
N LEU A 215 -5.51 -11.20 -2.96
CA LEU A 215 -4.36 -10.37 -2.62
C LEU A 215 -4.23 -10.22 -1.10
N LYS A 216 -3.00 -9.97 -0.63
CA LYS A 216 -2.76 -9.61 0.77
C LYS A 216 -2.94 -8.12 0.95
N VAL A 217 -3.94 -7.73 1.75
CA VAL A 217 -4.41 -6.35 1.91
C VAL A 217 -4.11 -5.84 3.31
N GLY A 218 -3.46 -4.68 3.42
CA GLY A 218 -3.31 -3.92 4.66
C GLY A 218 -4.24 -2.72 4.67
N PHE A 219 -5.10 -2.60 5.68
CA PHE A 219 -5.97 -1.44 5.86
C PHE A 219 -5.46 -0.58 7.03
N PHE A 220 -4.74 0.50 6.71
CA PHE A 220 -4.19 1.45 7.67
C PHE A 220 -5.25 2.46 8.07
N SER A 221 -5.80 2.30 9.26
CA SER A 221 -6.81 3.21 9.81
C SER A 221 -6.18 4.22 10.75
N LEU A 222 -6.14 5.48 10.33
CA LEU A 222 -5.57 6.57 11.11
C LEU A 222 -6.60 7.28 12.02
N GLU A 223 -7.89 7.21 11.66
CA GLU A 223 -8.96 7.88 12.41
C GLU A 223 -9.76 6.91 13.27
N THR A 224 -10.03 5.71 12.76
CA THR A 224 -11.01 4.78 13.33
C THR A 224 -10.30 3.59 13.98
N SER A 225 -10.68 3.23 15.21
CA SER A 225 -10.10 2.07 15.92
C SER A 225 -10.39 0.75 15.19
N ALA A 226 -9.49 -0.22 15.30
CA ALA A 226 -9.61 -1.53 14.67
C ALA A 226 -10.94 -2.25 15.02
N GLY A 227 -11.42 -2.13 16.28
CA GLY A 227 -12.70 -2.70 16.68
C GLY A 227 -13.88 -2.12 15.89
N LYS A 228 -13.91 -0.80 15.65
CA LYS A 228 -14.96 -0.15 14.85
C LYS A 228 -14.87 -0.53 13.37
N ILE A 229 -13.66 -0.73 12.85
CA ILE A 229 -13.45 -1.25 11.48
C ILE A 229 -13.93 -2.69 11.40
N GLY A 230 -13.61 -3.53 12.40
CA GLY A 230 -14.09 -4.90 12.53
C GLY A 230 -15.62 -4.99 12.52
N ASP A 231 -16.31 -4.13 13.29
CA ASP A 231 -17.78 -4.03 13.28
C ASP A 231 -18.33 -3.79 11.86
N ARG A 232 -17.68 -2.91 11.09
CA ARG A 232 -18.08 -2.60 9.71
C ARG A 232 -17.82 -3.77 8.77
N ILE A 233 -16.69 -4.46 8.91
CA ILE A 233 -16.37 -5.67 8.12
C ILE A 233 -17.39 -6.76 8.39
N VAL A 234 -17.74 -7.00 9.65
CA VAL A 234 -18.78 -7.97 10.03
C VAL A 234 -20.13 -7.57 9.44
N THR A 235 -20.50 -6.29 9.56
CA THR A 235 -21.74 -5.76 8.96
C THR A 235 -21.81 -6.04 7.46
N GLN A 236 -20.75 -5.71 6.71
CA GLN A 236 -20.72 -5.85 5.25
C GLN A 236 -20.58 -7.32 4.81
N GLY A 237 -19.66 -8.04 5.43
CA GLY A 237 -19.30 -9.39 5.00
C GLY A 237 -20.32 -10.47 5.42
N MET A 238 -21.05 -10.23 6.51
CA MET A 238 -21.96 -11.19 7.11
C MET A 238 -23.42 -10.74 7.08
N ASN A 239 -23.69 -9.57 6.47
CA ASN A 239 -25.03 -8.98 6.33
C ASN A 239 -25.78 -8.83 7.67
N ILE A 240 -25.07 -8.38 8.71
CA ILE A 240 -25.60 -8.11 10.05
C ILE A 240 -25.85 -6.61 10.17
N ASP A 241 -27.00 -6.20 10.74
CA ASP A 241 -27.37 -4.79 10.91
C ASP A 241 -26.36 -4.08 11.83
N PHE A 242 -25.80 -2.96 11.34
CA PHE A 242 -24.80 -2.18 12.07
C PHE A 242 -25.33 -1.60 13.39
N ASP A 243 -26.61 -1.21 13.43
CA ASP A 243 -27.24 -0.70 14.66
C ASP A 243 -27.41 -1.83 15.70
N ALA A 244 -27.70 -3.06 15.26
CA ALA A 244 -27.76 -4.22 16.13
C ALA A 244 -26.38 -4.52 16.77
N ILE A 245 -25.29 -4.43 15.99
CA ILE A 245 -23.93 -4.56 16.51
C ILE A 245 -23.63 -3.46 17.52
N LYS A 246 -23.89 -2.19 17.17
CA LYS A 246 -23.61 -1.03 18.02
C LYS A 246 -24.36 -1.04 19.35
N ARG A 247 -25.56 -1.60 19.37
CA ARG A 247 -26.39 -1.71 20.57
C ARG A 247 -26.26 -3.03 21.30
N SER A 248 -25.37 -3.92 20.83
CA SER A 248 -25.22 -5.29 21.36
C SER A 248 -26.55 -6.04 21.43
N ARG A 249 -27.35 -5.94 20.36
CA ARG A 249 -28.68 -6.55 20.24
C ARG A 249 -28.73 -7.57 19.10
N LEU A 250 -27.68 -8.40 19.03
CA LEU A 250 -27.60 -9.48 18.06
C LEU A 250 -28.63 -10.57 18.39
N THR A 251 -29.36 -10.99 17.37
CA THR A 251 -30.32 -12.10 17.45
C THR A 251 -29.64 -13.44 17.22
N ASP A 252 -30.33 -14.55 17.50
CA ASP A 252 -29.85 -15.90 17.18
C ASP A 252 -29.58 -16.06 15.66
N ARG A 253 -30.36 -15.35 14.83
CA ARG A 253 -30.13 -15.32 13.38
C ARG A 253 -28.81 -14.62 13.03
N ASP A 254 -28.46 -13.53 13.70
CA ASP A 254 -27.22 -12.80 13.48
C ASP A 254 -26.02 -13.64 13.90
N TRP A 255 -26.12 -14.31 15.05
CA TRP A 255 -25.11 -15.27 15.50
C TRP A 255 -24.97 -16.47 14.55
N GLY A 256 -26.07 -16.95 13.98
CA GLY A 256 -26.07 -17.99 12.95
C GLY A 256 -25.36 -17.51 11.68
N ALA A 257 -25.65 -16.29 11.21
CA ALA A 257 -24.99 -15.68 10.07
C ALA A 257 -23.48 -15.50 10.32
N PHE A 258 -23.11 -15.02 11.51
CA PHE A 258 -21.72 -14.88 11.93
C PHE A 258 -21.00 -16.25 11.90
N ALA A 259 -21.58 -17.30 12.46
CA ALA A 259 -20.97 -18.62 12.49
C ALA A 259 -20.75 -19.20 11.08
N VAL A 260 -21.71 -19.02 10.17
CA VAL A 260 -21.61 -19.51 8.79
C VAL A 260 -20.56 -18.74 7.99
N CYS A 261 -20.53 -17.40 8.11
CA CYS A 261 -19.66 -16.57 7.29
C CYS A 261 -18.25 -16.40 7.86
N SER A 262 -18.05 -16.68 9.15
CA SER A 262 -16.75 -16.44 9.83
C SER A 262 -15.61 -17.28 9.26
N GLU A 263 -15.88 -18.52 8.84
CA GLU A 263 -14.87 -19.40 8.24
C GLU A 263 -14.38 -18.84 6.89
N ASP A 264 -15.29 -18.35 6.04
CA ASP A 264 -14.90 -17.72 4.76
C ASP A 264 -14.23 -16.36 5.00
N ALA A 265 -14.73 -15.58 5.95
CA ALA A 265 -14.12 -14.32 6.33
C ALA A 265 -12.68 -14.52 6.86
N ALA A 266 -12.42 -15.57 7.62
CA ALA A 266 -11.09 -15.90 8.14
C ALA A 266 -10.08 -16.29 7.05
N LYS A 267 -10.55 -16.71 5.88
CA LYS A 267 -9.70 -17.01 4.71
C LYS A 267 -9.28 -15.74 3.97
N ARG A 268 -9.92 -14.59 4.25
CA ARG A 268 -9.56 -13.30 3.63
C ARG A 268 -8.22 -12.83 4.17
N ARG A 269 -7.35 -12.43 3.27
CA ARG A 269 -6.00 -11.95 3.59
C ARG A 269 -6.05 -10.42 3.84
N LEU A 270 -6.88 -10.00 4.81
CA LEU A 270 -7.11 -8.60 5.19
C LEU A 270 -6.64 -8.37 6.62
N ASP A 271 -5.65 -7.52 6.79
CA ASP A 271 -5.19 -7.06 8.08
C ASP A 271 -5.62 -5.60 8.30
N VAL A 272 -6.08 -5.28 9.51
CA VAL A 272 -6.44 -3.90 9.92
C VAL A 272 -5.38 -3.39 10.88
N ILE A 273 -4.71 -2.32 10.47
CA ILE A 273 -3.61 -1.72 11.22
C ILE A 273 -4.09 -0.41 11.86
N GLN A 274 -3.92 -0.27 13.19
CA GLN A 274 -4.12 1.00 13.88
C GLN A 274 -2.93 1.92 13.61
N ALA A 275 -3.10 2.83 12.66
CA ALA A 275 -2.04 3.66 12.12
C ALA A 275 -2.02 5.10 12.68
N SER A 276 -2.73 5.36 13.80
CA SER A 276 -2.76 6.69 14.40
C SER A 276 -1.35 7.13 14.82
N GLY A 277 -0.90 8.26 14.27
CA GLY A 277 0.44 8.80 14.54
C GLY A 277 1.56 8.26 13.63
N MET A 278 1.25 7.37 12.69
CA MET A 278 2.23 6.86 11.72
C MET A 278 2.62 7.90 10.68
N THR A 279 3.88 7.86 10.28
CA THR A 279 4.42 8.57 9.11
C THR A 279 4.24 7.74 7.84
N ALA A 280 4.51 8.33 6.67
CA ALA A 280 4.55 7.57 5.41
C ALA A 280 5.63 6.48 5.46
N GLY A 281 6.78 6.76 6.09
CA GLY A 281 7.86 5.80 6.31
C GLY A 281 7.42 4.58 7.11
N ASP A 282 6.66 4.79 8.19
CA ASP A 282 6.13 3.70 9.02
C ASP A 282 5.14 2.83 8.24
N ILE A 283 4.21 3.43 7.49
CA ILE A 283 3.25 2.71 6.65
C ILE A 283 3.98 1.85 5.61
N MET A 284 5.01 2.40 4.97
CA MET A 284 5.82 1.68 3.99
C MET A 284 6.60 0.52 4.63
N ALA A 285 7.20 0.74 5.79
CA ALA A 285 7.95 -0.29 6.53
C ALA A 285 7.05 -1.47 6.92
N GLU A 286 5.88 -1.18 7.51
CA GLU A 286 4.88 -2.20 7.84
C GLU A 286 4.41 -2.95 6.60
N SER A 287 4.18 -2.22 5.51
CA SER A 287 3.74 -2.84 4.26
C SER A 287 4.75 -3.84 3.71
N ILE A 288 6.04 -3.52 3.78
CA ILE A 288 7.13 -4.42 3.38
C ILE A 288 7.23 -5.60 4.34
N THR A 289 7.20 -5.32 5.64
CA THR A 289 7.37 -6.32 6.70
C THR A 289 6.31 -7.41 6.63
N TYR A 290 5.05 -7.02 6.44
CA TYR A 290 3.94 -7.96 6.31
C TYR A 290 3.73 -8.45 4.86
N GLY A 291 4.37 -7.86 3.87
CA GLY A 291 4.28 -8.25 2.46
C GLY A 291 2.89 -7.97 1.87
N TYR A 292 2.34 -6.80 2.14
CA TYR A 292 1.08 -6.39 1.52
C TYR A 292 1.24 -6.13 0.03
N GLU A 293 0.28 -6.60 -0.74
CA GLU A 293 0.18 -6.39 -2.19
C GLU A 293 -0.70 -5.18 -2.51
N VAL A 294 -1.62 -4.86 -1.59
CA VAL A 294 -2.49 -3.69 -1.62
C VAL A 294 -2.52 -3.06 -0.24
N ILE A 295 -2.44 -1.74 -0.19
CA ILE A 295 -2.66 -0.99 1.06
C ILE A 295 -3.75 0.06 0.88
N PHE A 296 -4.59 0.21 1.90
CA PHE A 296 -5.55 1.30 2.05
C PHE A 296 -5.08 2.22 3.18
N VAL A 297 -5.14 3.53 2.96
CA VAL A 297 -4.75 4.54 3.96
C VAL A 297 -5.96 5.42 4.25
N ASP A 298 -6.61 5.26 5.41
CA ASP A 298 -7.85 5.95 5.78
C ASP A 298 -7.65 6.89 6.98
N TYR A 299 -7.49 8.19 6.73
CA TYR A 299 -7.33 8.90 5.49
C TYR A 299 -5.98 9.63 5.45
N VAL A 300 -5.46 9.82 4.24
CA VAL A 300 -4.09 10.25 3.99
C VAL A 300 -3.71 11.58 4.67
N GLN A 301 -4.67 12.50 4.85
CA GLN A 301 -4.42 13.77 5.53
C GLN A 301 -4.13 13.64 7.04
N LEU A 302 -4.27 12.46 7.64
CA LEU A 302 -3.89 12.19 9.03
C LEU A 302 -2.49 11.57 9.17
N VAL A 303 -1.87 11.20 8.07
CA VAL A 303 -0.47 10.75 8.07
C VAL A 303 0.41 11.86 8.62
N VAL A 304 1.29 11.50 9.56
CA VAL A 304 2.22 12.46 10.16
C VAL A 304 3.26 12.83 9.11
N PRO A 305 3.38 14.12 8.75
CA PRO A 305 4.35 14.53 7.75
C PRO A 305 5.77 14.41 8.31
N GLU A 306 6.67 13.90 7.47
CA GLU A 306 8.11 13.93 7.71
C GLU A 306 8.68 15.22 7.13
N GLY A 307 9.66 15.83 7.80
CA GLY A 307 10.33 17.05 7.34
C GLY A 307 10.15 18.25 8.26
N ASN A 308 10.21 19.47 7.71
CA ASN A 308 10.15 20.68 8.52
C ASN A 308 8.69 20.96 8.98
N PRO A 309 8.43 21.02 10.30
CA PRO A 309 7.07 21.31 10.82
C PRO A 309 6.53 22.71 10.40
N ARG A 310 7.39 23.60 9.90
CA ARG A 310 7.00 24.95 9.45
C ARG A 310 6.53 25.00 8.00
N ASP A 311 6.67 23.91 7.24
CA ASP A 311 6.21 23.84 5.87
C ASP A 311 4.69 23.95 5.80
N LEU A 312 4.19 24.51 4.71
CA LEU A 312 2.75 24.61 4.48
C LEU A 312 2.12 23.21 4.47
N ARG A 313 0.90 23.09 4.97
CA ARG A 313 0.18 21.80 5.02
C ARG A 313 0.09 21.12 3.65
N SER A 314 -0.08 21.93 2.59
CA SER A 314 -0.10 21.43 1.21
C SER A 314 1.24 20.83 0.76
N GLU A 315 2.37 21.42 1.20
CA GLU A 315 3.70 20.90 0.92
C GLU A 315 3.98 19.62 1.67
N GLN A 316 3.59 19.57 2.95
CA GLN A 316 3.67 18.36 3.77
C GLN A 316 2.90 17.20 3.15
N MET A 317 1.65 17.44 2.71
CA MET A 317 0.82 16.42 2.07
C MET A 317 1.35 16.02 0.69
N SER A 318 1.94 16.95 -0.05
CA SER A 318 2.62 16.65 -1.32
C SER A 318 3.81 15.70 -1.12
N THR A 319 4.53 15.85 -0.01
CA THR A 319 5.65 14.97 0.35
C THR A 319 5.15 13.57 0.68
N VAL A 320 4.07 13.45 1.47
CA VAL A 320 3.44 12.16 1.80
C VAL A 320 2.94 11.44 0.55
N SER A 321 2.16 12.12 -0.32
CA SER A 321 1.64 11.54 -1.56
C SER A 321 2.77 11.04 -2.47
N ARG A 322 3.81 11.87 -2.67
CA ARG A 322 4.97 11.49 -3.49
C ARG A 322 5.73 10.29 -2.92
N ALA A 323 5.87 10.21 -1.59
CA ALA A 323 6.51 9.07 -0.93
C ALA A 323 5.72 7.77 -1.18
N LEU A 324 4.39 7.80 -0.99
CA LEU A 324 3.51 6.66 -1.22
C LEU A 324 3.47 6.25 -2.71
N HIS A 325 3.44 7.22 -3.63
CA HIS A 325 3.51 6.95 -5.08
C HIS A 325 4.84 6.30 -5.48
N THR A 326 5.97 6.81 -4.96
CA THR A 326 7.29 6.22 -5.21
C THR A 326 7.37 4.79 -4.64
N PHE A 327 6.78 4.58 -3.47
CA PHE A 327 6.69 3.26 -2.85
C PHE A 327 5.86 2.30 -3.71
N ALA A 328 4.67 2.72 -4.15
CA ALA A 328 3.82 1.94 -5.03
C ALA A 328 4.60 1.40 -6.24
N GLN A 329 5.22 2.31 -7.00
CA GLN A 329 5.98 1.97 -8.21
C GLN A 329 7.22 1.11 -7.94
N SER A 330 7.98 1.42 -6.89
CA SER A 330 9.25 0.73 -6.62
C SER A 330 9.06 -0.68 -6.05
N ARG A 331 7.94 -0.93 -5.35
CA ARG A 331 7.65 -2.21 -4.69
C ARG A 331 6.54 -3.02 -5.36
N GLY A 332 5.86 -2.46 -6.37
CA GLY A 332 4.74 -3.12 -7.03
C GLY A 332 3.56 -3.34 -6.07
N VAL A 333 3.29 -2.38 -5.18
CA VAL A 333 2.18 -2.39 -4.24
C VAL A 333 1.10 -1.44 -4.74
N LEU A 334 -0.15 -1.87 -4.81
CA LEU A 334 -1.26 -0.96 -5.07
C LEU A 334 -1.55 -0.13 -3.82
N VAL A 335 -1.52 1.20 -3.96
CA VAL A 335 -1.83 2.13 -2.87
C VAL A 335 -3.19 2.76 -3.12
N VAL A 336 -4.12 2.63 -2.15
CA VAL A 336 -5.43 3.28 -2.18
C VAL A 336 -5.47 4.34 -1.07
N GLU A 337 -5.37 5.59 -1.46
CA GLU A 337 -5.39 6.75 -0.57
C GLU A 337 -6.83 7.26 -0.43
N LEU A 338 -7.39 7.19 0.78
CA LEU A 338 -8.65 7.84 1.06
C LEU A 338 -8.38 9.31 1.35
N ALA A 339 -9.08 10.20 0.63
CA ALA A 339 -8.93 11.64 0.76
C ALA A 339 -10.26 12.33 1.09
N GLN A 340 -10.21 13.27 2.01
CA GLN A 340 -11.39 14.07 2.33
C GLN A 340 -11.52 15.25 1.37
N LEU A 341 -12.74 15.45 0.83
CA LEU A 341 -13.04 16.59 -0.02
C LEU A 341 -13.33 17.85 0.81
N SER A 342 -12.96 19.00 0.26
CA SER A 342 -13.39 20.32 0.76
C SER A 342 -14.89 20.49 0.56
N ARG A 343 -15.60 20.96 1.61
CA ARG A 343 -17.01 21.28 1.43
C ARG A 343 -17.15 22.40 0.41
N PRO A 344 -18.10 22.31 -0.53
CA PRO A 344 -18.37 23.40 -1.45
C PRO A 344 -18.76 24.66 -0.65
N GLU A 345 -18.39 25.82 -1.16
CA GLU A 345 -18.88 27.08 -0.63
C GLU A 345 -20.43 27.08 -0.61
N ARG A 346 -21.01 27.85 0.32
CA ARG A 346 -22.46 27.94 0.44
C ARG A 346 -23.06 28.46 -0.87
N GLY A 347 -23.72 27.58 -1.60
CA GLY A 347 -24.26 27.88 -2.93
C GLY A 347 -25.07 26.73 -3.50
N ALA A 348 -25.32 26.76 -4.81
CA ALA A 348 -25.98 25.69 -5.51
C ALA A 348 -25.17 24.40 -5.45
N TRP A 349 -25.86 23.24 -5.36
CA TRP A 349 -25.22 21.94 -5.44
C TRP A 349 -24.42 21.81 -6.75
N ARG A 350 -23.21 21.26 -6.65
CA ARG A 350 -22.41 20.78 -7.78
C ARG A 350 -21.77 19.44 -7.45
N ALA A 351 -21.52 18.63 -8.46
CA ALA A 351 -20.70 17.47 -8.31
C ALA A 351 -19.28 17.88 -7.86
N PRO A 352 -18.61 17.09 -7.00
CA PRO A 352 -17.23 17.36 -6.65
C PRO A 352 -16.32 17.23 -7.86
N ASP A 353 -15.28 18.05 -7.88
CA ASP A 353 -14.23 18.06 -8.87
C ASP A 353 -12.91 17.68 -8.21
N MET A 354 -11.87 17.36 -9.02
CA MET A 354 -10.53 17.02 -8.52
C MET A 354 -9.93 18.15 -7.67
N HIS A 355 -10.24 19.41 -7.98
CA HIS A 355 -9.85 20.58 -7.18
C HIS A 355 -10.43 20.60 -5.75
N ASP A 356 -11.48 19.81 -5.49
CA ASP A 356 -12.06 19.69 -4.15
C ASP A 356 -11.25 18.75 -3.24
N LEU A 357 -10.27 18.01 -3.79
CA LEU A 357 -9.33 17.24 -3.00
C LEU A 357 -8.51 18.20 -2.14
N LYS A 358 -8.75 18.14 -0.83
CA LYS A 358 -8.11 19.05 0.14
C LYS A 358 -6.58 18.93 0.11
N GLU A 359 -5.96 20.10 0.26
CA GLU A 359 -4.57 20.30 0.68
C GLU A 359 -3.51 20.09 -0.39
N THR A 360 -3.78 19.44 -1.53
CA THR A 360 -2.74 19.39 -2.57
C THR A 360 -3.27 18.98 -3.96
N GLY A 361 -2.85 19.72 -4.99
CA GLY A 361 -2.95 19.30 -6.39
C GLY A 361 -2.04 18.10 -6.72
N GLN A 362 -1.19 17.69 -5.78
CA GLN A 362 -0.29 16.55 -5.95
C GLN A 362 -1.05 15.22 -6.07
N PHE A 363 -2.15 15.03 -5.31
CA PHE A 363 -3.02 13.87 -5.44
C PHE A 363 -3.56 13.71 -6.86
N GLU A 364 -3.91 14.85 -7.49
CA GLU A 364 -4.36 14.82 -8.88
C GLU A 364 -3.26 14.39 -9.85
N GLN A 365 -2.01 14.84 -9.62
CA GLN A 365 -0.89 14.51 -10.48
C GLN A 365 -0.43 13.06 -10.32
N ASP A 366 -0.28 12.61 -9.09
CA ASP A 366 0.31 11.29 -8.76
C ASP A 366 -0.67 10.13 -9.02
N ALA A 367 -1.97 10.32 -8.79
CA ALA A 367 -2.95 9.25 -8.92
C ALA A 367 -3.07 8.71 -10.36
N ASP A 368 -3.15 7.39 -10.50
CA ASP A 368 -3.48 6.69 -11.74
C ASP A 368 -5.00 6.61 -11.95
N LEU A 369 -5.75 6.52 -10.85
CA LEU A 369 -7.21 6.54 -10.81
C LEU A 369 -7.69 7.45 -9.69
N ILE A 370 -8.67 8.31 -9.97
CA ILE A 370 -9.38 9.09 -8.95
C ILE A 370 -10.86 8.73 -8.98
N VAL A 371 -11.32 8.19 -7.87
CA VAL A 371 -12.73 7.83 -7.65
C VAL A 371 -13.33 8.79 -6.63
N MET A 372 -14.50 9.30 -6.91
CA MET A 372 -15.25 10.17 -5.99
C MET A 372 -16.58 9.53 -5.60
N VAL A 373 -16.87 9.55 -4.30
CA VAL A 373 -18.16 9.12 -3.74
C VAL A 373 -18.87 10.31 -3.11
N TYR A 374 -20.10 10.56 -3.56
CA TYR A 374 -20.89 11.70 -3.10
C TYR A 374 -22.39 11.47 -3.27
N ARG A 375 -23.20 12.32 -2.65
CA ARG A 375 -24.68 12.28 -2.80
C ARG A 375 -25.09 12.87 -4.15
N PRO A 376 -26.12 12.30 -4.81
CA PRO A 376 -26.59 12.81 -6.09
C PRO A 376 -27.15 14.25 -5.99
N ASP A 377 -27.41 14.90 -7.13
CA ASP A 377 -28.03 16.21 -7.18
C ASP A 377 -29.44 16.16 -6.52
N PRO A 378 -29.74 17.04 -5.55
CA PRO A 378 -31.07 17.11 -4.95
C PRO A 378 -32.20 17.39 -5.93
N LYS A 379 -31.85 17.95 -7.11
CA LYS A 379 -32.84 18.20 -8.19
C LYS A 379 -33.16 16.96 -9.02
N GLN A 380 -32.30 15.94 -8.94
CA GLN A 380 -32.53 14.62 -9.54
C GLN A 380 -33.46 13.80 -8.64
N ASN A 381 -34.21 12.90 -9.25
CA ASN A 381 -35.16 12.05 -8.53
C ASN A 381 -34.44 10.86 -7.83
N TYR A 382 -33.43 11.16 -7.01
CA TYR A 382 -32.70 10.17 -6.21
C TYR A 382 -32.76 10.52 -4.72
N SER A 383 -32.90 9.52 -3.88
CA SER A 383 -32.87 9.71 -2.43
C SER A 383 -31.44 10.11 -1.98
N GLN A 384 -31.34 11.29 -1.36
CA GLN A 384 -30.08 11.80 -0.80
C GLN A 384 -29.52 10.90 0.32
N GLU A 385 -30.37 10.16 0.99
CA GLU A 385 -29.97 9.26 2.08
C GLU A 385 -29.56 7.87 1.56
N LYS A 386 -30.30 7.37 0.56
CA LYS A 386 -30.17 5.98 0.07
C LYS A 386 -29.34 5.85 -1.20
N CYS A 387 -28.99 6.94 -1.87
CA CYS A 387 -28.22 6.89 -3.10
C CYS A 387 -26.85 7.56 -2.96
N ARG A 388 -25.87 7.04 -3.67
CA ARG A 388 -24.55 7.63 -3.84
C ARG A 388 -24.15 7.57 -5.31
N VAL A 389 -23.43 8.57 -5.74
CA VAL A 389 -22.74 8.57 -7.04
C VAL A 389 -21.32 8.10 -6.81
N ILE A 390 -20.88 7.11 -7.57
CA ILE A 390 -19.48 6.71 -7.67
C ILE A 390 -19.02 7.18 -9.04
N GLN A 391 -18.04 8.08 -9.08
CA GLN A 391 -17.52 8.71 -10.27
C GLN A 391 -16.05 8.45 -10.44
N ILE A 392 -15.64 8.01 -11.63
CA ILE A 392 -14.24 8.01 -12.07
C ILE A 392 -13.94 9.42 -12.59
N ALA A 393 -13.30 10.25 -11.77
CA ALA A 393 -12.94 11.62 -12.12
C ALA A 393 -11.65 11.67 -12.97
N LYS A 394 -10.72 10.74 -12.74
CA LYS A 394 -9.48 10.56 -13.51
C LYS A 394 -9.23 9.06 -13.72
N SER A 395 -8.77 8.69 -14.90
CA SER A 395 -8.17 7.38 -15.18
C SER A 395 -7.08 7.56 -16.22
N LYS A 396 -5.84 7.10 -15.93
CA LYS A 396 -4.72 7.18 -16.91
C LYS A 396 -4.89 6.18 -18.04
N GLU A 397 -5.31 4.96 -17.73
CA GLU A 397 -5.42 3.87 -18.70
C GLU A 397 -6.85 3.40 -18.97
N GLY A 398 -7.86 4.11 -18.44
CA GLY A 398 -9.25 3.71 -18.57
C GLY A 398 -10.16 4.86 -19.01
N ARG A 399 -11.46 4.66 -18.82
CA ARG A 399 -12.49 5.64 -19.16
C ARG A 399 -13.00 6.36 -17.93
N ARG A 400 -13.34 7.63 -18.07
CA ARG A 400 -14.14 8.35 -17.08
C ARG A 400 -15.59 7.88 -17.16
N GLY A 401 -16.27 7.92 -16.03
CA GLY A 401 -17.67 7.54 -15.97
C GLY A 401 -18.23 7.75 -14.57
N LYS A 402 -19.51 7.63 -14.42
CA LYS A 402 -20.20 7.68 -13.12
C LYS A 402 -21.37 6.71 -13.11
N GLY A 403 -21.69 6.19 -11.94
CA GLY A 403 -22.86 5.38 -11.71
C GLY A 403 -23.57 5.78 -10.43
N VAL A 404 -24.89 5.60 -10.37
CA VAL A 404 -25.67 5.77 -9.16
C VAL A 404 -25.80 4.41 -8.48
N PHE A 405 -25.53 4.38 -7.18
CA PHE A 405 -25.57 3.18 -6.35
C PHE A 405 -26.56 3.36 -5.21
N ALA A 406 -27.31 2.33 -4.90
CA ALA A 406 -28.04 2.25 -3.65
C ALA A 406 -27.04 2.07 -2.50
N PHE A 407 -27.13 2.91 -1.48
CA PHE A 407 -26.34 2.80 -0.25
C PHE A 407 -27.23 2.31 0.87
N ASP A 408 -27.01 1.11 1.33
CA ASP A 408 -27.66 0.58 2.52
C ASP A 408 -26.86 0.97 3.77
N GLY A 409 -27.35 2.00 4.47
CA GLY A 409 -26.73 2.48 5.70
C GLY A 409 -26.74 1.45 6.86
N ARG A 410 -27.66 0.49 6.86
CA ARG A 410 -27.74 -0.57 7.85
C ARG A 410 -26.62 -1.59 7.71
N HIS A 411 -26.34 -1.97 6.45
CA HIS A 411 -25.27 -2.94 6.15
C HIS A 411 -24.03 -2.24 5.60
N GLN A 412 -24.05 -0.92 5.45
CA GLN A 412 -22.94 -0.10 4.94
C GLN A 412 -22.41 -0.58 3.58
N THR A 413 -23.29 -1.09 2.73
CA THR A 413 -22.95 -1.68 1.42
C THR A 413 -23.45 -0.80 0.28
N PHE A 414 -22.80 -0.94 -0.87
CA PHE A 414 -23.18 -0.31 -2.12
C PHE A 414 -23.64 -1.42 -3.09
N ALA A 415 -24.77 -1.17 -3.75
CA ALA A 415 -25.30 -2.04 -4.80
C ALA A 415 -25.68 -1.19 -6.01
N PRO A 416 -25.67 -1.73 -7.24
CA PRO A 416 -26.20 -1.02 -8.40
C PRO A 416 -27.62 -0.52 -8.12
N TYR A 417 -27.88 0.77 -8.43
CA TYR A 417 -29.20 1.35 -8.23
C TYR A 417 -30.18 0.84 -9.28
N THR A 418 -31.32 0.33 -8.84
CA THR A 418 -32.42 -0.06 -9.71
C THR A 418 -33.62 0.85 -9.43
N ARG A 419 -34.44 1.20 -10.46
CA ARG A 419 -35.61 2.05 -10.27
C ARG A 419 -36.66 1.48 -9.30
N ASP A 420 -36.62 0.19 -9.02
CA ASP A 420 -37.48 -0.46 -8.03
C ASP A 420 -37.08 -0.14 -6.58
N ASP A 421 -35.87 0.38 -6.36
CA ASP A 421 -35.43 0.87 -5.04
C ASP A 421 -36.21 2.10 -4.57
N GLU A 422 -36.89 2.81 -5.49
CA GLU A 422 -37.76 3.96 -5.14
C GLU A 422 -39.13 3.53 -4.58
N LYS A 423 -39.62 2.36 -4.98
CA LYS A 423 -41.00 1.92 -4.67
C LYS A 423 -41.11 1.07 -3.43
N GLY A 424 -40.17 1.19 -2.48
CA GLY A 424 -40.24 0.45 -1.21
C GLY A 424 -40.80 -0.94 -1.38
N ARG A 425 -39.97 -1.98 -1.36
CA ARG A 425 -40.29 -3.42 -1.41
C ARG A 425 -41.81 -3.73 -1.29
N LYS A 426 -42.47 -3.79 -2.38
CA LYS A 426 -43.64 -4.66 -2.52
C LYS A 426 -43.07 -6.02 -2.91
N GLU A 427 -43.33 -6.99 -2.06
CA GLU A 427 -43.17 -8.42 -2.13
C GLU A 427 -42.42 -9.03 -3.34
N LYS A 428 -41.43 -9.84 -3.03
CA LYS A 428 -40.73 -10.73 -3.95
C LYS A 428 -41.71 -11.52 -4.79
N THR A 429 -41.62 -11.37 -6.10
CA THR A 429 -41.93 -12.43 -7.05
C THR A 429 -40.67 -12.73 -7.83
N ASP A 430 -40.40 -14.03 -7.98
CA ASP A 430 -39.21 -14.64 -8.58
C ASP A 430 -38.93 -14.19 -10.01
N GLY A 431 -37.63 -14.05 -10.32
CA GLY A 431 -37.07 -14.28 -11.63
C GLY A 431 -37.05 -13.11 -12.59
N GLU A 432 -35.93 -12.37 -12.57
CA GLU A 432 -35.27 -11.89 -13.79
C GLU A 432 -33.89 -11.31 -13.42
N ALA A 433 -32.88 -11.60 -14.24
CA ALA A 433 -31.51 -11.16 -14.05
C ALA A 433 -31.39 -9.63 -14.12
N PRO A 434 -30.52 -8.98 -13.32
CA PRO A 434 -30.37 -7.54 -13.33
C PRO A 434 -29.85 -7.05 -14.69
N GLY A 435 -30.65 -6.20 -15.35
CA GLY A 435 -30.27 -5.56 -16.59
C GLY A 435 -29.04 -4.65 -16.39
N GLN A 436 -28.16 -4.66 -17.36
CA GLN A 436 -26.99 -3.78 -17.43
C GLN A 436 -27.41 -2.32 -17.34
N MET A 437 -26.94 -1.59 -16.32
CA MET A 437 -27.09 -0.15 -16.25
C MET A 437 -26.19 0.53 -17.27
N ALA A 438 -26.79 1.35 -18.13
CA ALA A 438 -26.06 2.21 -19.05
C ALA A 438 -25.26 3.25 -18.22
N LEU A 439 -23.96 3.31 -18.44
CA LEU A 439 -23.12 4.39 -17.96
C LEU A 439 -23.41 5.65 -18.77
N GLU A 440 -23.76 6.76 -18.12
CA GLU A 440 -23.72 8.06 -18.78
C GLU A 440 -22.24 8.45 -18.95
N GLU A 441 -21.77 8.47 -20.19
CA GLU A 441 -20.45 9.01 -20.52
C GLU A 441 -20.44 10.51 -20.21
N VAL A 442 -19.46 10.96 -19.44
CA VAL A 442 -19.21 12.40 -19.27
C VAL A 442 -18.60 12.89 -20.56
N PRO A 443 -19.20 13.87 -21.27
CA PRO A 443 -18.61 14.38 -22.50
C PRO A 443 -17.18 14.86 -22.21
N GLU A 444 -16.24 14.47 -23.07
CA GLU A 444 -14.89 15.01 -23.05
C GLU A 444 -14.96 16.53 -23.15
N ALA A 445 -14.27 17.23 -22.26
CA ALA A 445 -14.08 18.66 -22.41
C ALA A 445 -13.33 18.87 -23.74
N GLU A 446 -13.97 19.60 -24.66
CA GLU A 446 -13.37 19.95 -25.95
C GLU A 446 -11.94 20.46 -25.74
N ASN A 447 -11.01 19.84 -26.48
CA ASN A 447 -9.62 20.25 -26.55
C ASN A 447 -9.55 21.73 -26.90
N ALA A 448 -9.19 22.58 -25.94
CA ALA A 448 -8.66 23.89 -26.25
C ALA A 448 -7.24 23.68 -26.84
N PRO A 449 -6.91 24.21 -28.00
CA PRO A 449 -5.58 24.08 -28.58
C PRO A 449 -4.59 24.93 -27.78
N PHE A 450 -3.45 24.29 -27.39
CA PHE A 450 -2.22 24.79 -26.77
C PHE A 450 -2.23 25.18 -25.30
#